data_a00e26725f37f1abac0310a54b877a85
#
_entry.id   a00e26725f37f1abac0310a54b877a85
#
_cell.length_a   1.000
_cell.length_b   1.000
_cell.length_c   1.000
_cell.angle_alpha   90.00
_cell.angle_beta   90.00
_cell.angle_gamma   90.00
#
_symmetry.space_group_name_H-M   'P 1'
#
loop_
_entity.id
_entity.type
_entity.pdbx_description
1 polymer ?
#
loop_
_entity_poly.entity_id
_entity_poly.type
_entity_poly.pdbx_seq_one_letter_code
_entity_poly.pdbx_strand_id
1 'polypeptide(L)'
;MRKIRIIVLALALAALCTATALAAGTQAVGDVNGSGDVNMTDMQCLYELLSTDKYSGSLTDEAGCRAADINGDGTVDILDYQRLYDILRQKVDYSNPVYEYDENGREVKKSYYDATGRLSRYLVYEYGADGRKSAAVCYNADGSARYNCKVEYRADDWAEWTYYDPETNKVLGVDMDDANGVLRQSTEYDPATGKVACVWEYDETGTLRKSTEYDTDTGEAVFVREFDEKERMVDCKEFSGDTLAFHWTAVYDEEGIETRTYYDAATGKVACVWEYDETETLRKSTKYNTDTGKVVCVQEYDENGAVRKYTSYDRETGEILSVSEFDEQGREIGFKEFNNGTLSFHWSAVYDENGAQIRTYYDTVTGSASNIEKREYDWTNKTCTITQYDVQTGKKYCVAVYDMSDQNNWKLLKETYYDENGNITSEKEY
;
A
#
# COMPACT_ATOMS: atom_id res chain seq x y z
N MET A 1 -21.47 -22.40 4.90
CA MET A 1 -20.28 -23.27 4.80
C MET A 1 -19.08 -22.58 4.13
N ARG A 2 -19.23 -21.44 3.42
CA ARG A 2 -18.09 -20.67 2.87
C ARG A 2 -17.40 -19.73 3.90
N LYS A 3 -18.14 -19.27 4.92
CA LYS A 3 -17.57 -18.41 5.98
C LYS A 3 -16.52 -19.12 6.89
N ILE A 4 -16.58 -20.44 7.00
CA ILE A 4 -15.63 -21.22 7.81
C ILE A 4 -14.24 -21.35 7.15
N ARG A 5 -14.14 -21.29 5.82
CA ARG A 5 -12.85 -21.44 5.12
C ARG A 5 -11.96 -20.18 5.19
N ILE A 6 -12.56 -19.00 5.26
CA ILE A 6 -11.81 -17.73 5.39
C ILE A 6 -11.25 -17.57 6.81
N ILE A 7 -12.01 -18.00 7.83
CA ILE A 7 -11.56 -17.95 9.23
C ILE A 7 -10.39 -18.92 9.51
N VAL A 8 -10.35 -20.07 8.84
CA VAL A 8 -9.26 -21.04 9.03
C VAL A 8 -7.96 -20.56 8.39
N LEU A 9 -8.03 -19.80 7.28
CA LEU A 9 -6.81 -19.23 6.67
C LEU A 9 -6.26 -18.05 7.46
N ALA A 10 -7.13 -17.20 8.02
CA ALA A 10 -6.73 -16.09 8.89
C ALA A 10 -6.11 -16.57 10.22
N LEU A 11 -6.63 -17.67 10.79
CA LEU A 11 -6.05 -18.30 11.99
C LEU A 11 -4.68 -18.96 11.71
N ALA A 12 -4.44 -19.46 10.50
CA ALA A 12 -3.14 -20.02 10.13
C ALA A 12 -2.07 -18.94 9.94
N LEU A 13 -2.42 -17.75 9.42
CA LEU A 13 -1.49 -16.61 9.32
C LEU A 13 -1.22 -15.98 10.71
N ALA A 14 -2.23 -15.85 11.55
CA ALA A 14 -2.04 -15.35 12.93
C ALA A 14 -1.17 -16.29 13.78
N ALA A 15 -1.26 -17.61 13.58
CA ALA A 15 -0.40 -18.59 14.25
C ALA A 15 1.05 -18.56 13.71
N LEU A 16 1.27 -18.19 12.45
CA LEU A 16 2.64 -18.04 11.90
C LEU A 16 3.35 -16.78 12.44
N CYS A 17 2.61 -15.68 12.69
CA CYS A 17 3.19 -14.47 13.28
C CYS A 17 3.59 -14.62 14.75
N THR A 18 2.93 -15.54 15.51
CA THR A 18 3.28 -15.77 16.92
C THR A 18 4.42 -16.77 17.12
N ALA A 19 4.76 -17.59 16.13
CA ALA A 19 5.82 -18.59 16.24
C ALA A 19 7.24 -18.07 15.96
N THR A 20 7.38 -16.86 15.37
CA THR A 20 8.69 -16.25 15.07
C THR A 20 9.14 -15.22 16.10
N ALA A 21 8.34 -14.89 17.12
CA ALA A 21 8.63 -13.87 18.13
C ALA A 21 9.53 -14.35 19.30
N LEU A 22 10.19 -15.49 19.21
CA LEU A 22 11.03 -16.05 20.27
C LEU A 22 12.50 -16.20 19.90
N ALA A 23 13.05 -15.29 19.07
CA ALA A 23 14.49 -15.16 18.90
C ALA A 23 14.90 -13.71 19.16
N ALA A 24 15.54 -13.52 20.29
CA ALA A 24 16.32 -12.34 20.73
C ALA A 24 16.13 -11.02 19.92
N GLY A 25 15.32 -10.10 20.45
CA GLY A 25 15.49 -8.68 20.16
C GLY A 25 14.89 -8.13 18.86
N THR A 26 14.02 -8.86 18.17
CA THR A 26 13.31 -8.34 17.00
C THR A 26 11.90 -7.86 17.43
N GLN A 27 11.65 -6.58 17.23
CA GLN A 27 10.34 -5.96 17.36
C GLN A 27 9.34 -6.68 16.45
N ALA A 28 8.13 -6.97 16.94
CA ALA A 28 7.11 -7.64 16.14
C ALA A 28 6.63 -6.71 15.02
N VAL A 29 6.29 -7.25 13.86
CA VAL A 29 5.66 -6.50 12.78
C VAL A 29 4.36 -5.88 13.29
N GLY A 30 4.20 -4.57 13.11
CA GLY A 30 3.08 -3.78 13.62
C GLY A 30 3.27 -3.21 15.04
N ASP A 31 4.29 -3.61 15.81
CA ASP A 31 4.67 -2.96 17.07
C ASP A 31 5.61 -1.79 16.77
N VAL A 32 5.06 -0.71 16.24
CA VAL A 32 5.81 0.44 15.73
C VAL A 32 6.49 1.22 16.85
N ASN A 33 5.90 1.25 18.04
CA ASN A 33 6.43 1.97 19.20
C ASN A 33 7.36 1.13 20.10
N GLY A 34 7.53 -0.16 19.82
CA GLY A 34 8.40 -1.06 20.59
C GLY A 34 7.87 -1.41 21.98
N SER A 35 6.57 -1.29 22.22
CA SER A 35 5.93 -1.60 23.51
C SER A 35 5.83 -3.09 23.82
N GLY A 36 5.96 -3.94 22.80
CA GLY A 36 5.75 -5.38 22.86
C GLY A 36 4.31 -5.82 22.52
N ASP A 37 3.40 -4.85 22.35
CA ASP A 37 2.01 -5.09 21.97
C ASP A 37 1.67 -4.31 20.70
N VAL A 38 0.95 -4.91 19.76
CA VAL A 38 0.44 -4.24 18.57
C VAL A 38 -0.97 -3.73 18.86
N ASN A 39 -1.17 -2.40 18.90
CA ASN A 39 -2.43 -1.75 19.31
C ASN A 39 -2.60 -0.37 18.61
N MET A 40 -3.64 0.40 18.99
CA MET A 40 -3.94 1.71 18.39
C MET A 40 -2.83 2.75 18.59
N THR A 41 -1.98 2.60 19.61
CA THR A 41 -0.84 3.51 19.81
C THR A 41 0.20 3.32 18.72
N ASP A 42 0.32 2.11 18.16
CA ASP A 42 1.21 1.82 17.03
C ASP A 42 0.69 2.45 15.75
N MET A 43 -0.63 2.44 15.55
CA MET A 43 -1.25 3.18 14.45
C MET A 43 -0.96 4.68 14.55
N GLN A 44 -1.05 5.26 15.74
CA GLN A 44 -0.72 6.65 15.95
C GLN A 44 0.75 6.94 15.66
N CYS A 45 1.67 6.08 16.12
CA CYS A 45 3.09 6.19 15.81
C CYS A 45 3.37 6.07 14.32
N LEU A 46 2.71 5.15 13.63
CA LEU A 46 2.85 4.98 12.18
C LEU A 46 2.30 6.20 11.42
N TYR A 47 1.16 6.75 11.84
CA TYR A 47 0.60 7.99 11.29
C TYR A 47 1.55 9.18 11.47
N GLU A 48 2.09 9.37 12.67
CA GLU A 48 3.09 10.43 12.96
C GLU A 48 4.36 10.24 12.11
N LEU A 49 4.77 9.00 11.88
CA LEU A 49 5.88 8.64 11.02
C LEU A 49 5.63 9.08 9.57
N LEU A 50 4.45 8.77 9.02
CA LEU A 50 4.06 9.07 7.66
C LEU A 50 3.76 10.55 7.43
N SER A 51 3.24 11.27 8.45
CA SER A 51 2.85 12.67 8.37
C SER A 51 4.02 13.66 8.50
N THR A 52 5.18 13.19 8.94
CA THR A 52 6.37 14.07 9.06
C THR A 52 7.22 13.93 7.79
N ASP A 53 7.50 15.06 7.10
CA ASP A 53 8.39 15.19 5.92
C ASP A 53 9.83 14.64 6.11
N LYS A 54 10.09 13.92 7.20
CA LYS A 54 11.38 13.32 7.53
C LYS A 54 11.65 11.99 6.81
N TYR A 55 10.66 11.43 6.14
CA TYR A 55 10.76 10.14 5.45
C TYR A 55 10.67 10.27 3.93
N SER A 56 11.65 10.90 3.34
CA SER A 56 12.00 10.69 1.94
C SER A 56 13.28 9.84 1.86
N GLY A 57 13.13 8.51 1.88
CA GLY A 57 14.20 7.57 1.55
C GLY A 57 14.98 7.02 2.74
N SER A 58 15.10 5.70 2.75
CA SER A 58 15.99 4.87 3.56
C SER A 58 15.91 5.07 5.08
N LEU A 59 15.10 4.25 5.68
CA LEU A 59 15.02 4.03 7.11
C LEU A 59 16.39 3.53 7.63
N THR A 60 17.06 4.29 8.49
CA THR A 60 18.41 4.00 8.99
C THR A 60 18.43 3.17 10.28
N ASP A 61 17.27 2.82 10.82
CA ASP A 61 17.12 1.93 11.98
C ASP A 61 16.38 0.65 11.56
N GLU A 62 17.15 -0.44 11.43
CA GLU A 62 16.65 -1.71 10.88
C GLU A 62 15.51 -2.35 11.68
N ALA A 63 15.34 -2.07 12.96
CA ALA A 63 14.33 -2.71 13.80
C ALA A 63 12.98 -1.97 13.74
N GLY A 64 12.96 -0.65 13.88
CA GLY A 64 11.76 0.18 13.81
C GLY A 64 11.13 0.18 12.42
N CYS A 65 11.95 0.07 11.39
CA CYS A 65 11.51 0.02 10.00
C CYS A 65 10.81 -1.28 9.63
N ARG A 66 11.33 -2.41 10.11
CA ARG A 66 10.68 -3.72 9.88
C ARG A 66 9.36 -3.85 10.62
N ALA A 67 9.20 -3.18 11.74
CA ALA A 67 7.95 -3.17 12.48
C ALA A 67 6.90 -2.29 11.81
N ALA A 68 7.33 -1.24 11.09
CA ALA A 68 6.48 -0.31 10.38
C ALA A 68 6.14 -0.74 8.94
N ASP A 69 6.99 -1.54 8.31
CA ASP A 69 6.72 -2.20 7.02
C ASP A 69 5.86 -3.46 7.28
N ILE A 70 4.57 -3.25 7.35
CA ILE A 70 3.60 -4.26 7.81
C ILE A 70 3.14 -5.16 6.68
N ASN A 71 3.18 -4.67 5.44
CA ASN A 71 2.87 -5.45 4.25
C ASN A 71 4.09 -6.20 3.70
N GLY A 72 5.32 -5.83 4.12
CA GLY A 72 6.56 -6.51 3.76
C GLY A 72 7.10 -6.14 2.38
N ASP A 73 6.67 -5.02 1.79
CA ASP A 73 7.09 -4.60 0.45
C ASP A 73 8.42 -3.82 0.43
N GLY A 74 8.99 -3.54 1.61
CA GLY A 74 10.26 -2.82 1.79
C GLY A 74 10.13 -1.30 1.81
N THR A 75 8.91 -0.77 1.78
CA THR A 75 8.60 0.65 1.97
C THR A 75 7.72 0.83 3.21
N VAL A 76 7.72 2.02 3.82
CA VAL A 76 6.77 2.36 4.88
C VAL A 76 5.90 3.48 4.36
N ASP A 77 4.64 3.15 4.05
CA ASP A 77 3.71 4.08 3.44
C ASP A 77 2.27 3.90 3.97
N ILE A 78 1.31 4.52 3.29
CA ILE A 78 -0.10 4.48 3.69
C ILE A 78 -0.69 3.06 3.63
N LEU A 79 -0.11 2.15 2.83
CA LEU A 79 -0.58 0.76 2.74
C LEU A 79 -0.25 -0.01 4.02
N ASP A 80 0.87 0.31 4.69
CA ASP A 80 1.21 -0.24 6.01
C ASP A 80 0.25 0.22 7.08
N TYR A 81 -0.11 1.49 7.06
CA TYR A 81 -1.13 2.04 7.95
C TYR A 81 -2.48 1.33 7.76
N GLN A 82 -2.89 1.13 6.53
CA GLN A 82 -4.10 0.39 6.21
C GLN A 82 -4.02 -1.07 6.66
N ARG A 83 -2.89 -1.71 6.44
CA ARG A 83 -2.66 -3.10 6.86
C ARG A 83 -2.68 -3.25 8.39
N LEU A 84 -2.08 -2.30 9.11
CA LEU A 84 -2.14 -2.27 10.58
C LEU A 84 -3.58 -2.10 11.09
N TYR A 85 -4.35 -1.21 10.47
CA TYR A 85 -5.76 -1.01 10.77
C TYR A 85 -6.56 -2.30 10.60
N ASP A 86 -6.38 -3.02 9.50
CA ASP A 86 -7.04 -4.30 9.24
C ASP A 86 -6.66 -5.37 10.28
N ILE A 87 -5.38 -5.44 10.64
CA ILE A 87 -4.90 -6.36 11.70
C ILE A 87 -5.53 -6.02 13.05
N LEU A 88 -5.60 -4.75 13.42
CA LEU A 88 -6.17 -4.31 14.69
C LEU A 88 -7.69 -4.53 14.72
N ARG A 89 -8.38 -4.29 13.61
CA ARG A 89 -9.80 -4.57 13.43
C ARG A 89 -10.11 -6.08 13.58
N GLN A 90 -9.24 -6.96 13.05
CA GLN A 90 -9.39 -8.41 13.16
C GLN A 90 -9.09 -8.95 14.58
N LYS A 91 -8.30 -8.23 15.40
CA LYS A 91 -8.01 -8.60 16.80
C LYS A 91 -9.20 -8.47 17.74
N VAL A 92 -10.28 -7.80 17.33
CA VAL A 92 -11.54 -7.79 18.09
C VAL A 92 -12.27 -9.10 17.80
N ASP A 93 -11.95 -10.14 18.55
CA ASP A 93 -12.58 -11.44 18.41
C ASP A 93 -14.04 -11.39 18.87
N TYR A 94 -14.96 -11.38 17.89
CA TYR A 94 -16.40 -11.55 18.10
C TYR A 94 -16.83 -13.02 18.01
N SER A 95 -15.90 -13.96 17.97
CA SER A 95 -16.22 -15.38 17.82
C SER A 95 -16.90 -15.93 19.08
N ASN A 96 -18.17 -16.29 18.91
CA ASN A 96 -18.97 -17.06 19.84
C ASN A 96 -19.12 -16.52 21.26
N PRO A 97 -19.82 -15.39 21.47
CA PRO A 97 -20.18 -14.95 22.81
C PRO A 97 -21.10 -15.98 23.48
N VAL A 98 -20.91 -16.15 24.77
CA VAL A 98 -21.81 -16.97 25.64
C VAL A 98 -22.84 -16.07 26.26
N TYR A 99 -24.11 -16.46 26.15
CA TYR A 99 -25.26 -15.70 26.62
C TYR A 99 -25.84 -16.32 27.89
N GLU A 100 -26.20 -15.49 28.85
CA GLU A 100 -27.00 -15.88 30.04
C GLU A 100 -28.37 -15.16 29.95
N TYR A 101 -29.43 -15.85 30.33
CA TYR A 101 -30.80 -15.37 30.24
C TYR A 101 -31.50 -15.41 31.61
N ASP A 102 -32.45 -14.50 31.85
CA ASP A 102 -33.29 -14.53 33.01
C ASP A 102 -34.46 -15.55 32.86
N GLU A 103 -35.29 -15.64 33.89
CA GLU A 103 -36.48 -16.52 33.91
C GLU A 103 -37.54 -16.16 32.84
N ASN A 104 -37.48 -14.95 32.27
CA ASN A 104 -38.35 -14.50 31.22
C ASN A 104 -37.74 -14.68 29.82
N GLY A 105 -36.54 -15.27 29.72
CA GLY A 105 -35.81 -15.52 28.49
C GLY A 105 -35.11 -14.27 27.93
N ARG A 106 -34.92 -13.20 28.72
CA ARG A 106 -34.22 -12.00 28.34
C ARG A 106 -32.72 -12.16 28.60
N GLU A 107 -31.89 -11.76 27.65
CA GLU A 107 -30.43 -11.78 27.75
C GLU A 107 -29.94 -10.84 28.85
N VAL A 108 -29.44 -11.39 29.97
CA VAL A 108 -28.92 -10.59 31.09
C VAL A 108 -27.42 -10.42 31.07
N LYS A 109 -26.71 -11.31 30.36
CA LYS A 109 -25.27 -11.21 30.25
C LYS A 109 -24.77 -11.81 28.95
N LYS A 110 -23.72 -11.19 28.37
CA LYS A 110 -23.04 -11.62 27.17
C LYS A 110 -21.53 -11.62 27.41
N SER A 111 -20.91 -12.79 27.39
CA SER A 111 -19.49 -13.00 27.70
C SER A 111 -18.68 -13.30 26.43
N TYR A 112 -17.54 -12.67 26.28
CA TYR A 112 -16.61 -12.87 25.19
C TYR A 112 -15.33 -13.51 25.69
N TYR A 113 -14.80 -14.44 24.93
CA TYR A 113 -13.61 -15.20 25.26
C TYR A 113 -12.56 -15.00 24.15
N ASP A 114 -11.28 -15.03 24.51
CA ASP A 114 -10.18 -15.00 23.55
C ASP A 114 -9.97 -16.38 22.87
N ALA A 115 -9.07 -16.42 21.89
CA ALA A 115 -8.76 -17.65 21.16
C ALA A 115 -8.21 -18.79 22.04
N THR A 116 -7.82 -18.51 23.30
CA THR A 116 -7.37 -19.49 24.30
C THR A 116 -8.49 -19.94 25.21
N GLY A 117 -9.72 -19.45 25.04
CA GLY A 117 -10.87 -19.74 25.87
C GLY A 117 -10.89 -19.00 27.23
N ARG A 118 -10.06 -17.97 27.41
CA ARG A 118 -10.09 -17.11 28.58
C ARG A 118 -11.12 -16.01 28.41
N LEU A 119 -11.85 -15.70 29.49
CA LEU A 119 -12.76 -14.56 29.50
C LEU A 119 -11.97 -13.26 29.15
N SER A 120 -12.41 -12.57 28.10
CA SER A 120 -11.84 -11.29 27.64
C SER A 120 -12.62 -10.12 28.25
N ARG A 121 -13.94 -10.14 28.08
CA ARG A 121 -14.86 -9.13 28.61
C ARG A 121 -16.27 -9.69 28.70
N TYR A 122 -17.16 -9.00 29.41
CA TYR A 122 -18.58 -9.33 29.43
C TYR A 122 -19.45 -8.09 29.61
N LEU A 123 -20.68 -8.16 29.08
CA LEU A 123 -21.71 -7.14 29.24
C LEU A 123 -22.79 -7.68 30.16
N VAL A 124 -23.32 -6.83 31.04
CA VAL A 124 -24.50 -7.06 31.85
C VAL A 124 -25.56 -6.05 31.48
N TYR A 125 -26.77 -6.51 31.17
CA TYR A 125 -27.87 -5.70 30.69
C TYR A 125 -28.91 -5.42 31.76
N GLU A 126 -29.48 -4.21 31.73
CA GLU A 126 -30.64 -3.80 32.49
C GLU A 126 -31.82 -3.58 31.53
N TYR A 127 -33.03 -3.77 32.06
CA TYR A 127 -34.28 -3.67 31.32
C TYR A 127 -35.22 -2.64 31.93
N GLY A 128 -35.84 -1.82 31.07
CA GLY A 128 -36.88 -0.89 31.45
C GLY A 128 -38.21 -1.58 31.80
N ALA A 129 -39.16 -0.80 32.27
CA ALA A 129 -40.51 -1.28 32.60
C ALA A 129 -41.28 -1.78 31.35
N ASP A 130 -40.89 -1.34 30.16
CA ASP A 130 -41.42 -1.77 28.89
C ASP A 130 -40.82 -3.10 28.37
N GLY A 131 -39.86 -3.67 29.14
CA GLY A 131 -39.19 -4.92 28.80
C GLY A 131 -38.06 -4.78 27.77
N ARG A 132 -37.71 -3.58 27.35
CA ARG A 132 -36.59 -3.32 26.48
C ARG A 132 -35.30 -3.08 27.28
N LYS A 133 -34.11 -3.29 26.65
CA LYS A 133 -32.83 -2.94 27.26
C LYS A 133 -32.77 -1.43 27.51
N SER A 134 -32.43 -1.02 28.73
CA SER A 134 -32.34 0.39 29.12
C SER A 134 -30.92 0.81 29.46
N ALA A 135 -30.08 -0.14 29.89
CA ALA A 135 -28.68 0.10 30.16
C ALA A 135 -27.86 -1.17 29.98
N ALA A 136 -26.55 -1.03 29.90
CA ALA A 136 -25.58 -2.10 29.99
C ALA A 136 -24.30 -1.59 30.65
N VAL A 137 -23.55 -2.52 31.28
CA VAL A 137 -22.18 -2.27 31.73
C VAL A 137 -21.28 -3.31 31.10
N CYS A 138 -20.22 -2.86 30.42
CA CYS A 138 -19.16 -3.72 29.94
C CYS A 138 -18.05 -3.81 31.00
N TYR A 139 -17.65 -5.02 31.32
CA TYR A 139 -16.58 -5.32 32.26
C TYR A 139 -15.40 -5.99 31.56
N ASN A 140 -14.19 -5.70 32.00
CA ASN A 140 -13.01 -6.47 31.69
C ASN A 140 -13.08 -7.85 32.40
N ALA A 141 -12.19 -8.77 32.04
CA ALA A 141 -12.11 -10.10 32.65
C ALA A 141 -11.88 -10.08 34.16
N ASP A 142 -11.22 -9.06 34.69
CA ASP A 142 -10.95 -8.85 36.13
C ASP A 142 -12.12 -8.25 36.91
N GLY A 143 -13.22 -7.93 36.22
CA GLY A 143 -14.42 -7.33 36.81
C GLY A 143 -14.38 -5.80 36.91
N SER A 144 -13.33 -5.14 36.48
CA SER A 144 -13.33 -3.68 36.38
C SER A 144 -14.25 -3.20 35.23
N ALA A 145 -14.99 -2.12 35.47
CA ALA A 145 -15.85 -1.56 34.43
C ALA A 145 -15.00 -0.93 33.31
N ARG A 146 -15.32 -1.29 32.08
CA ARG A 146 -14.69 -0.77 30.85
C ARG A 146 -15.45 0.43 30.30
N TYR A 147 -16.78 0.32 30.23
CA TYR A 147 -17.70 1.40 29.91
C TYR A 147 -19.09 1.11 30.44
N ASN A 148 -19.85 2.17 30.71
CA ASN A 148 -21.28 2.09 30.97
C ASN A 148 -22.03 2.44 29.69
N CYS A 149 -23.22 1.91 29.51
CA CYS A 149 -24.03 2.17 28.34
C CYS A 149 -25.47 2.49 28.77
N LYS A 150 -26.08 3.47 28.14
CA LYS A 150 -27.50 3.81 28.26
C LYS A 150 -28.17 3.61 26.91
N VAL A 151 -29.40 3.09 26.91
CA VAL A 151 -30.19 2.87 25.70
C VAL A 151 -31.42 3.74 25.72
N GLU A 152 -31.63 4.51 24.65
CA GLU A 152 -32.84 5.28 24.43
C GLU A 152 -33.48 4.86 23.11
N TYR A 153 -34.81 4.66 23.11
CA TYR A 153 -35.55 4.28 21.91
C TYR A 153 -36.26 5.49 21.33
N ARG A 154 -36.11 5.70 20.01
CA ARG A 154 -36.81 6.72 19.26
C ARG A 154 -38.25 6.29 18.90
N ALA A 155 -39.04 7.21 18.39
CA ALA A 155 -40.44 6.95 18.02
C ALA A 155 -40.61 5.95 16.87
N ASP A 156 -39.56 5.73 16.09
CA ASP A 156 -39.45 4.76 14.98
C ASP A 156 -38.84 3.41 15.41
N ASP A 157 -38.76 3.18 16.72
CA ASP A 157 -38.17 2.01 17.37
C ASP A 157 -36.65 1.82 17.14
N TRP A 158 -35.97 2.83 16.65
CA TRP A 158 -34.51 2.83 16.63
C TRP A 158 -33.95 2.93 18.03
N ALA A 159 -32.87 2.20 18.31
CA ALA A 159 -32.17 2.22 19.59
C ALA A 159 -30.89 3.07 19.47
N GLU A 160 -30.73 4.02 20.38
CA GLU A 160 -29.54 4.81 20.56
C GLU A 160 -28.79 4.32 21.80
N TRP A 161 -27.60 3.76 21.60
CA TRP A 161 -26.72 3.25 22.64
C TRP A 161 -25.62 4.26 22.90
N THR A 162 -25.68 4.97 24.03
CA THR A 162 -24.62 5.93 24.41
C THR A 162 -23.67 5.26 25.42
N TYR A 163 -22.40 5.25 25.07
CA TYR A 163 -21.32 4.65 25.87
C TYR A 163 -20.58 5.72 26.66
N TYR A 164 -20.31 5.44 27.93
CA TYR A 164 -19.68 6.37 28.85
C TYR A 164 -18.45 5.75 29.49
N ASP A 165 -17.40 6.55 29.68
CA ASP A 165 -16.28 6.22 30.53
C ASP A 165 -16.75 6.06 31.98
N PRO A 166 -16.45 4.95 32.65
CA PRO A 166 -17.02 4.63 33.96
C PRO A 166 -16.48 5.55 35.07
N GLU A 167 -15.30 6.16 34.91
CA GLU A 167 -14.67 7.01 35.92
C GLU A 167 -15.07 8.48 35.75
N THR A 168 -15.04 8.94 34.51
CA THR A 168 -15.26 10.37 34.20
C THR A 168 -16.67 10.69 33.78
N ASN A 169 -17.46 9.68 33.42
CA ASN A 169 -18.81 9.79 32.84
C ASN A 169 -18.85 10.60 31.54
N LYS A 170 -17.73 10.70 30.83
CA LYS A 170 -17.68 11.29 29.50
C LYS A 170 -18.23 10.31 28.47
N VAL A 171 -18.87 10.82 27.43
CA VAL A 171 -19.29 10.02 26.29
C VAL A 171 -18.07 9.53 25.52
N LEU A 172 -18.01 8.23 25.30
CA LEU A 172 -16.99 7.54 24.49
C LEU A 172 -17.49 7.29 23.07
N GLY A 173 -18.79 6.95 22.94
CA GLY A 173 -19.38 6.62 21.65
C GLY A 173 -20.90 6.60 21.69
N VAL A 174 -21.50 6.59 20.50
CA VAL A 174 -22.94 6.43 20.29
C VAL A 174 -23.15 5.49 19.12
N ASP A 175 -23.89 4.40 19.34
CA ASP A 175 -24.34 3.48 18.29
C ASP A 175 -25.83 3.67 18.04
N MET A 176 -26.22 3.58 16.79
CA MET A 176 -27.59 3.68 16.32
C MET A 176 -27.99 2.38 15.63
N ASP A 177 -28.85 1.60 16.31
CA ASP A 177 -29.46 0.41 15.72
C ASP A 177 -30.84 0.76 15.15
N ASP A 178 -31.20 0.18 14.00
CA ASP A 178 -32.54 0.31 13.45
C ASP A 178 -33.56 -0.55 14.23
N ALA A 179 -34.83 -0.49 13.84
CA ALA A 179 -35.91 -1.23 14.49
C ALA A 179 -35.75 -2.77 14.45
N ASN A 180 -34.86 -3.29 13.57
CA ASN A 180 -34.51 -4.71 13.49
C ASN A 180 -33.28 -5.04 14.33
N GLY A 181 -32.68 -4.07 15.01
CA GLY A 181 -31.44 -4.23 15.78
C GLY A 181 -30.18 -4.31 14.89
N VAL A 182 -30.24 -3.78 13.68
CA VAL A 182 -29.09 -3.67 12.78
C VAL A 182 -28.38 -2.34 13.03
N LEU A 183 -27.08 -2.40 13.32
CA LEU A 183 -26.25 -1.19 13.47
C LEU A 183 -26.24 -0.40 12.16
N ARG A 184 -26.61 0.89 12.23
CA ARG A 184 -26.70 1.80 11.09
C ARG A 184 -25.65 2.91 11.14
N GLN A 185 -25.24 3.29 12.35
CA GLN A 185 -24.21 4.29 12.57
C GLN A 185 -23.51 4.02 13.90
N SER A 186 -22.21 4.21 13.91
CA SER A 186 -21.41 4.26 15.15
C SER A 186 -20.62 5.57 15.14
N THR A 187 -20.62 6.25 16.27
CA THR A 187 -19.88 7.51 16.46
C THR A 187 -18.96 7.36 17.65
N GLU A 188 -17.68 7.61 17.47
CA GLU A 188 -16.69 7.64 18.54
C GLU A 188 -16.30 9.08 18.87
N TYR A 189 -16.11 9.35 20.16
CA TYR A 189 -15.74 10.67 20.67
C TYR A 189 -14.36 10.61 21.33
N ASP A 190 -13.56 11.61 21.09
CA ASP A 190 -12.30 11.82 21.80
C ASP A 190 -12.58 12.14 23.28
N PRO A 191 -12.10 11.35 24.24
CA PRO A 191 -12.42 11.57 25.67
C PRO A 191 -11.78 12.85 26.24
N ALA A 192 -10.73 13.39 25.62
CA ALA A 192 -10.06 14.62 26.07
C ALA A 192 -10.85 15.85 25.67
N THR A 193 -11.27 15.94 24.42
CA THR A 193 -11.98 17.10 23.84
C THR A 193 -13.49 16.97 23.92
N GLY A 194 -14.03 15.75 23.96
CA GLY A 194 -15.48 15.47 23.85
C GLY A 194 -16.05 15.70 22.45
N LYS A 195 -15.19 15.89 21.45
CA LYS A 195 -15.61 16.03 20.05
C LYS A 195 -15.62 14.66 19.33
N VAL A 196 -16.35 14.60 18.23
CA VAL A 196 -16.37 13.40 17.37
C VAL A 196 -14.99 13.14 16.83
N ALA A 197 -14.52 11.90 16.98
CA ALA A 197 -13.25 11.41 16.44
C ALA A 197 -13.49 10.61 15.15
N CYS A 198 -14.52 9.73 15.15
CA CYS A 198 -14.85 8.94 13.98
C CYS A 198 -16.35 8.66 13.89
N VAL A 199 -16.86 8.54 12.65
CA VAL A 199 -18.23 8.08 12.36
C VAL A 199 -18.16 6.94 11.35
N TRP A 200 -18.85 5.83 11.63
CA TRP A 200 -19.06 4.70 10.72
C TRP A 200 -20.52 4.62 10.34
N GLU A 201 -20.78 4.43 9.06
CA GLU A 201 -22.13 4.33 8.51
C GLU A 201 -22.31 2.95 7.84
N TYR A 202 -23.40 2.26 8.19
CA TYR A 202 -23.68 0.90 7.76
C TYR A 202 -24.97 0.85 6.94
N ASP A 203 -25.07 -0.10 6.01
CA ASP A 203 -26.28 -0.32 5.24
C ASP A 203 -27.34 -1.12 6.02
N GLU A 204 -28.42 -1.46 5.34
CA GLU A 204 -29.54 -2.22 5.91
C GLU A 204 -29.19 -3.65 6.34
N THR A 205 -28.06 -4.17 5.91
CA THR A 205 -27.55 -5.49 6.27
C THR A 205 -26.51 -5.42 7.41
N GLY A 206 -26.13 -4.21 7.86
CA GLY A 206 -25.07 -3.98 8.82
C GLY A 206 -23.67 -4.05 8.23
N THR A 207 -23.55 -3.94 6.90
CA THR A 207 -22.27 -3.87 6.18
C THR A 207 -21.75 -2.44 6.20
N LEU A 208 -20.49 -2.23 6.55
CA LEU A 208 -19.85 -0.91 6.55
C LEU A 208 -19.84 -0.31 5.14
N ARG A 209 -20.31 0.94 5.02
CA ARG A 209 -20.37 1.67 3.75
C ARG A 209 -19.50 2.91 3.73
N LYS A 210 -19.32 3.53 4.89
CA LYS A 210 -18.54 4.76 4.98
C LYS A 210 -17.93 4.90 6.35
N SER A 211 -16.71 5.46 6.40
CA SER A 211 -16.11 5.97 7.63
C SER A 211 -15.61 7.39 7.42
N THR A 212 -15.78 8.23 8.45
CA THR A 212 -15.25 9.60 8.46
C THR A 212 -14.48 9.80 9.75
N GLU A 213 -13.21 10.12 9.64
CA GLU A 213 -12.35 10.51 10.75
C GLU A 213 -12.27 12.03 10.84
N TYR A 214 -12.21 12.56 12.04
CA TYR A 214 -12.18 13.98 12.31
C TYR A 214 -10.96 14.39 13.14
N ASP A 215 -10.40 15.53 12.82
CA ASP A 215 -9.50 16.23 13.72
C ASP A 215 -10.27 16.69 14.95
N THR A 216 -9.91 16.17 16.13
CA THR A 216 -10.65 16.46 17.37
C THR A 216 -10.37 17.85 17.94
N ASP A 217 -9.37 18.58 17.47
CA ASP A 217 -9.13 19.97 17.84
C ASP A 217 -9.99 20.92 17.02
N THR A 218 -10.07 20.71 15.71
CA THR A 218 -10.84 21.56 14.80
C THR A 218 -12.29 21.08 14.60
N GLY A 219 -12.52 19.76 14.54
CA GLY A 219 -13.78 19.12 14.21
C GLY A 219 -13.98 18.97 12.69
N GLU A 220 -12.93 19.22 11.90
CA GLU A 220 -12.93 19.03 10.45
C GLU A 220 -12.65 17.57 10.10
N ALA A 221 -13.22 17.09 8.99
CA ALA A 221 -12.92 15.74 8.51
C ALA A 221 -11.48 15.67 8.01
N VAL A 222 -10.76 14.62 8.43
CA VAL A 222 -9.39 14.31 7.98
C VAL A 222 -9.40 13.22 6.92
N PHE A 223 -10.19 12.16 7.15
CA PHE A 223 -10.36 11.07 6.19
C PHE A 223 -11.83 10.77 5.95
N VAL A 224 -12.18 10.51 4.70
CA VAL A 224 -13.48 9.95 4.31
C VAL A 224 -13.19 8.72 3.44
N ARG A 225 -13.73 7.56 3.84
CA ARG A 225 -13.58 6.29 3.13
C ARG A 225 -14.95 5.71 2.82
N GLU A 226 -15.11 5.16 1.62
CA GLU A 226 -16.32 4.45 1.21
C GLU A 226 -15.98 3.00 0.87
N PHE A 227 -16.93 2.09 1.11
CA PHE A 227 -16.74 0.65 0.99
C PHE A 227 -17.84 0.03 0.13
N ASP A 228 -17.49 -1.01 -0.62
CA ASP A 228 -18.46 -1.79 -1.40
C ASP A 228 -19.22 -2.82 -0.54
N GLU A 229 -20.07 -3.61 -1.20
CA GLU A 229 -20.86 -4.67 -0.54
C GLU A 229 -20.03 -5.81 0.06
N LYS A 230 -18.74 -5.88 -0.28
CA LYS A 230 -17.79 -6.86 0.27
C LYS A 230 -16.86 -6.23 1.31
N GLU A 231 -17.16 -5.00 1.74
CA GLU A 231 -16.36 -4.18 2.66
C GLU A 231 -14.95 -3.85 2.13
N ARG A 232 -14.75 -3.85 0.80
CA ARG A 232 -13.51 -3.39 0.17
C ARG A 232 -13.58 -1.88 -0.01
N MET A 233 -12.50 -1.18 0.28
CA MET A 233 -12.45 0.28 0.12
C MET A 233 -12.48 0.65 -1.35
N VAL A 234 -13.43 1.52 -1.74
CA VAL A 234 -13.64 1.95 -3.13
C VAL A 234 -13.42 3.45 -3.33
N ASP A 235 -13.39 4.24 -2.27
CA ASP A 235 -13.07 5.67 -2.31
C ASP A 235 -12.33 6.04 -1.02
N CYS A 236 -11.28 6.84 -1.14
CA CYS A 236 -10.55 7.38 -0.01
C CYS A 236 -10.14 8.82 -0.30
N LYS A 237 -10.57 9.72 0.58
CA LYS A 237 -10.23 11.15 0.56
C LYS A 237 -9.54 11.52 1.86
N GLU A 238 -8.44 12.24 1.74
CA GLU A 238 -7.72 12.86 2.84
C GLU A 238 -7.81 14.38 2.72
N PHE A 239 -8.00 15.05 3.84
CA PHE A 239 -8.15 16.49 3.91
C PHE A 239 -7.10 17.11 4.84
N SER A 240 -6.63 18.29 4.49
CA SER A 240 -5.85 19.17 5.35
C SER A 240 -6.65 20.46 5.57
N GLY A 241 -7.34 20.54 6.72
CA GLY A 241 -8.43 21.48 6.91
C GLY A 241 -9.53 21.24 5.85
N ASP A 242 -10.08 22.32 5.29
CA ASP A 242 -11.11 22.24 4.24
C ASP A 242 -10.54 21.84 2.85
N THR A 243 -9.23 21.58 2.73
CA THR A 243 -8.60 21.33 1.44
C THR A 243 -8.40 19.83 1.23
N LEU A 244 -8.88 19.29 0.10
CA LEU A 244 -8.58 17.93 -0.31
C LEU A 244 -7.06 17.81 -0.59
N ALA A 245 -6.38 16.95 0.16
CA ALA A 245 -4.94 16.72 0.04
C ALA A 245 -4.63 15.49 -0.82
N PHE A 246 -5.48 14.45 -0.72
CA PHE A 246 -5.29 13.20 -1.43
C PHE A 246 -6.64 12.55 -1.75
N HIS A 247 -6.74 11.91 -2.92
CA HIS A 247 -7.95 11.20 -3.34
C HIS A 247 -7.61 10.06 -4.28
N TRP A 248 -8.19 8.90 -4.02
CA TRP A 248 -8.20 7.79 -4.95
C TRP A 248 -9.54 7.05 -4.89
N THR A 249 -9.86 6.36 -5.99
CA THR A 249 -10.98 5.42 -6.09
C THR A 249 -10.49 4.07 -6.58
N ALA A 250 -11.16 2.99 -6.19
CA ALA A 250 -10.88 1.64 -6.68
C ALA A 250 -12.14 1.02 -7.29
N VAL A 251 -11.93 0.23 -8.32
CA VAL A 251 -12.94 -0.68 -8.88
C VAL A 251 -12.37 -2.09 -8.88
N TYR A 252 -13.25 -3.07 -8.64
CA TYR A 252 -12.89 -4.47 -8.61
C TYR A 252 -13.69 -5.20 -9.69
N ASP A 253 -13.03 -6.02 -10.49
CA ASP A 253 -13.71 -6.86 -11.48
C ASP A 253 -14.42 -8.06 -10.84
N GLU A 254 -14.95 -8.97 -11.67
CA GLU A 254 -15.67 -10.15 -11.22
C GLU A 254 -14.77 -11.14 -10.45
N GLU A 255 -13.50 -11.20 -10.80
CA GLU A 255 -12.44 -11.99 -10.16
C GLU A 255 -11.94 -11.36 -8.85
N GLY A 256 -12.24 -10.08 -8.64
CA GLY A 256 -11.83 -9.30 -7.46
C GLY A 256 -10.50 -8.55 -7.65
N ILE A 257 -10.03 -8.46 -8.89
CA ILE A 257 -8.81 -7.73 -9.26
C ILE A 257 -9.07 -6.22 -9.17
N GLU A 258 -8.16 -5.50 -8.50
CA GLU A 258 -8.28 -4.07 -8.25
C GLU A 258 -7.69 -3.22 -9.38
N THR A 259 -8.42 -2.18 -9.78
CA THR A 259 -7.88 -1.04 -10.51
C THR A 259 -8.09 0.22 -9.68
N ARG A 260 -6.99 0.85 -9.26
CA ARG A 260 -7.01 2.05 -8.44
C ARG A 260 -6.68 3.30 -9.26
N THR A 261 -7.52 4.33 -9.13
CA THR A 261 -7.36 5.61 -9.81
C THR A 261 -7.05 6.69 -8.79
N TYR A 262 -5.91 7.35 -8.93
CA TYR A 262 -5.48 8.48 -8.12
C TYR A 262 -5.78 9.79 -8.83
N TYR A 263 -6.20 10.78 -8.09
CA TYR A 263 -6.57 12.09 -8.59
C TYR A 263 -5.62 13.17 -8.08
N ASP A 264 -5.36 14.14 -8.92
CA ASP A 264 -4.73 15.40 -8.49
C ASP A 264 -5.71 16.16 -7.61
N ALA A 265 -5.35 16.39 -6.37
CA ALA A 265 -6.23 16.96 -5.36
C ALA A 265 -6.69 18.39 -5.68
N ALA A 266 -5.88 19.18 -6.38
CA ALA A 266 -6.20 20.55 -6.72
C ALA A 266 -7.17 20.66 -7.91
N THR A 267 -7.09 19.75 -8.87
CA THR A 267 -7.87 19.82 -10.13
C THR A 267 -8.98 18.77 -10.20
N GLY A 268 -8.92 17.72 -9.37
CA GLY A 268 -9.82 16.57 -9.42
C GLY A 268 -9.65 15.69 -10.66
N LYS A 269 -8.58 15.91 -11.47
CA LYS A 269 -8.32 15.13 -12.66
C LYS A 269 -7.49 13.89 -12.34
N VAL A 270 -7.61 12.85 -13.17
CA VAL A 270 -6.81 11.63 -13.03
C VAL A 270 -5.32 11.96 -13.16
N ALA A 271 -4.55 11.58 -12.15
CA ALA A 271 -3.10 11.71 -12.09
C ALA A 271 -2.40 10.39 -12.39
N CYS A 272 -2.93 9.28 -11.86
CA CYS A 272 -2.34 7.95 -12.05
C CYS A 272 -3.42 6.87 -11.98
N VAL A 273 -3.22 5.76 -12.71
CA VAL A 273 -4.02 4.54 -12.61
C VAL A 273 -3.08 3.36 -12.35
N TRP A 274 -3.40 2.56 -11.34
CA TRP A 274 -2.68 1.34 -10.98
C TRP A 274 -3.58 0.13 -11.19
N GLU A 275 -3.05 -0.88 -11.85
CA GLU A 275 -3.72 -2.14 -12.17
C GLU A 275 -2.98 -3.28 -11.44
N TYR A 276 -3.70 -4.01 -10.58
CA TYR A 276 -3.14 -5.10 -9.78
C TYR A 276 -3.53 -6.44 -10.38
N ASP A 277 -2.99 -7.53 -9.88
CA ASP A 277 -3.43 -8.88 -10.18
C ASP A 277 -4.19 -9.52 -8.99
N GLU A 278 -4.56 -10.78 -9.14
CA GLU A 278 -5.27 -11.56 -8.12
C GLU A 278 -4.50 -11.77 -6.80
N THR A 279 -3.19 -11.49 -6.80
CA THR A 279 -2.31 -11.56 -5.62
C THR A 279 -2.04 -10.18 -5.01
N GLU A 280 -2.78 -9.15 -5.47
CA GLU A 280 -2.59 -7.74 -5.08
C GLU A 280 -1.22 -7.18 -5.50
N THR A 281 -0.54 -7.83 -6.44
CA THR A 281 0.73 -7.33 -6.98
C THR A 281 0.46 -6.32 -8.08
N LEU A 282 1.11 -5.15 -8.02
CA LEU A 282 1.01 -4.12 -9.06
C LEU A 282 1.56 -4.66 -10.39
N ARG A 283 0.72 -4.64 -11.43
CA ARG A 283 1.06 -5.12 -12.77
C ARG A 283 1.29 -4.01 -13.77
N LYS A 284 0.62 -2.89 -13.55
CA LYS A 284 0.79 -1.74 -14.44
C LYS A 284 0.47 -0.45 -13.72
N SER A 285 1.27 0.59 -13.97
CA SER A 285 0.95 1.96 -13.58
C SER A 285 0.95 2.87 -14.79
N THR A 286 -0.07 3.73 -14.88
CA THR A 286 -0.22 4.72 -15.95
C THR A 286 -0.32 6.10 -15.33
N LYS A 287 0.64 6.98 -15.65
CA LYS A 287 0.66 8.36 -15.16
C LYS A 287 0.14 9.31 -16.24
N TYR A 288 -0.65 10.28 -15.84
CA TYR A 288 -1.27 11.26 -16.73
C TYR A 288 -0.77 12.68 -16.46
N ASN A 289 -0.73 13.49 -17.49
CA ASN A 289 -0.63 14.93 -17.37
C ASN A 289 -2.00 15.48 -16.99
N THR A 290 -2.11 16.07 -15.82
CA THR A 290 -3.40 16.57 -15.28
C THR A 290 -3.95 17.76 -16.04
N ASP A 291 -3.12 18.51 -16.79
CA ASP A 291 -3.59 19.61 -17.62
C ASP A 291 -4.24 19.11 -18.92
N THR A 292 -3.57 18.20 -19.62
CA THR A 292 -4.01 17.71 -20.93
C THR A 292 -4.82 16.43 -20.88
N GLY A 293 -4.77 15.67 -19.78
CA GLY A 293 -5.36 14.33 -19.63
C GLY A 293 -4.66 13.24 -20.41
N LYS A 294 -3.51 13.55 -21.04
CA LYS A 294 -2.74 12.58 -21.83
C LYS A 294 -1.80 11.77 -20.96
N VAL A 295 -1.53 10.54 -21.39
CA VAL A 295 -0.54 9.67 -20.74
C VAL A 295 0.84 10.29 -20.80
N VAL A 296 1.58 10.24 -19.70
CA VAL A 296 2.98 10.68 -19.57
C VAL A 296 3.92 9.50 -19.61
N CYS A 297 3.58 8.45 -18.82
CA CYS A 297 4.34 7.21 -18.85
C CYS A 297 3.47 6.03 -18.43
N VAL A 298 3.89 4.84 -18.86
CA VAL A 298 3.36 3.55 -18.43
C VAL A 298 4.52 2.70 -17.96
N GLN A 299 4.34 2.07 -16.77
CA GLN A 299 5.24 1.04 -16.26
C GLN A 299 4.49 -0.28 -16.21
N GLU A 300 5.11 -1.34 -16.69
CA GLU A 300 4.61 -2.70 -16.62
C GLU A 300 5.54 -3.52 -15.70
N TYR A 301 4.95 -4.30 -14.81
CA TYR A 301 5.66 -5.03 -13.75
C TYR A 301 5.50 -6.54 -13.93
N ASP A 302 6.43 -7.33 -13.42
CA ASP A 302 6.31 -8.78 -13.35
C ASP A 302 5.53 -9.26 -12.11
N GLU A 303 5.51 -10.58 -11.94
CA GLU A 303 4.86 -11.23 -10.79
C GLU A 303 5.52 -10.92 -9.43
N ASN A 304 6.73 -10.39 -9.42
CA ASN A 304 7.46 -10.00 -8.22
C ASN A 304 7.42 -8.48 -7.98
N GLY A 305 6.67 -7.72 -8.81
CA GLY A 305 6.58 -6.26 -8.73
C GLY A 305 7.79 -5.53 -9.33
N ALA A 306 8.70 -6.22 -10.02
CA ALA A 306 9.83 -5.58 -10.68
C ALA A 306 9.42 -5.00 -12.04
N VAL A 307 9.89 -3.78 -12.35
CA VAL A 307 9.62 -3.11 -13.64
C VAL A 307 10.23 -3.93 -14.77
N ARG A 308 9.41 -4.27 -15.77
CA ARG A 308 9.79 -4.99 -16.99
C ARG A 308 9.80 -4.10 -18.21
N LYS A 309 8.95 -3.09 -18.20
CA LYS A 309 8.86 -2.16 -19.33
C LYS A 309 8.46 -0.78 -18.85
N TYR A 310 9.11 0.23 -19.43
CA TYR A 310 8.80 1.63 -19.21
C TYR A 310 8.57 2.30 -20.58
N THR A 311 7.40 2.91 -20.75
CA THR A 311 7.05 3.66 -21.96
C THR A 311 6.81 5.12 -21.58
N SER A 312 7.55 6.04 -22.21
CA SER A 312 7.34 7.48 -22.05
C SER A 312 6.58 8.07 -23.22
N TYR A 313 5.80 9.10 -22.94
CA TYR A 313 4.97 9.77 -23.93
C TYR A 313 5.19 11.29 -23.89
N ASP A 314 5.03 11.91 -25.02
CA ASP A 314 4.97 13.36 -25.13
C ASP A 314 3.71 13.88 -24.42
N ARG A 315 3.88 14.82 -23.50
CA ARG A 315 2.83 15.35 -22.64
C ARG A 315 1.76 16.16 -23.38
N GLU A 316 2.10 16.67 -24.56
CA GLU A 316 1.22 17.53 -25.36
C GLU A 316 0.54 16.75 -26.48
N THR A 317 1.30 15.87 -27.18
CA THR A 317 0.77 15.10 -28.30
C THR A 317 0.21 13.75 -27.86
N GLY A 318 0.76 13.14 -26.80
CA GLY A 318 0.46 11.78 -26.36
C GLY A 318 1.13 10.71 -27.21
N GLU A 319 2.07 11.09 -28.07
CA GLU A 319 2.86 10.15 -28.86
C GLU A 319 3.96 9.50 -28.02
N ILE A 320 4.33 8.27 -28.35
CA ILE A 320 5.42 7.57 -27.68
C ILE A 320 6.74 8.28 -27.98
N LEU A 321 7.49 8.59 -26.94
CA LEU A 321 8.85 9.11 -27.00
C LEU A 321 9.89 8.00 -26.89
N SER A 322 9.74 7.09 -25.93
CA SER A 322 10.67 5.99 -25.72
C SER A 322 10.03 4.77 -25.10
N VAL A 323 10.67 3.63 -25.30
CA VAL A 323 10.35 2.36 -24.64
C VAL A 323 11.64 1.74 -24.14
N SER A 324 11.73 1.48 -22.83
CA SER A 324 12.79 0.68 -22.18
C SER A 324 12.25 -0.67 -21.74
N GLU A 325 13.03 -1.73 -21.91
CA GLU A 325 12.73 -3.09 -21.47
C GLU A 325 13.79 -3.57 -20.47
N PHE A 326 13.40 -4.30 -19.44
CA PHE A 326 14.28 -4.71 -18.34
C PHE A 326 14.22 -6.23 -18.11
N ASP A 327 15.35 -6.81 -17.68
CA ASP A 327 15.44 -8.22 -17.30
C ASP A 327 15.00 -8.43 -15.82
N GLU A 328 15.08 -9.70 -15.36
CA GLU A 328 14.70 -10.09 -13.99
C GLU A 328 15.59 -9.47 -12.89
N GLN A 329 16.73 -8.96 -13.26
CA GLN A 329 17.65 -8.27 -12.35
C GLN A 329 17.49 -6.73 -12.41
N GLY A 330 16.47 -6.23 -13.15
CA GLY A 330 16.23 -4.79 -13.35
C GLY A 330 17.23 -4.11 -14.29
N ARG A 331 18.01 -4.87 -15.05
CA ARG A 331 18.98 -4.32 -16.01
C ARG A 331 18.31 -4.07 -17.34
N GLU A 332 18.61 -2.92 -17.98
CA GLU A 332 18.01 -2.56 -19.25
C GLU A 332 18.52 -3.44 -20.40
N ILE A 333 17.60 -4.15 -21.06
CA ILE A 333 17.87 -5.08 -22.15
C ILE A 333 17.35 -4.62 -23.50
N GLY A 334 16.61 -3.52 -23.55
CA GLY A 334 16.09 -2.95 -24.79
C GLY A 334 15.71 -1.49 -24.64
N PHE A 335 15.95 -0.71 -25.70
CA PHE A 335 15.54 0.69 -25.77
C PHE A 335 15.13 1.07 -27.19
N LYS A 336 14.03 1.76 -27.30
CA LYS A 336 13.52 2.36 -28.54
C LYS A 336 13.21 3.82 -28.30
N GLU A 337 13.61 4.68 -29.23
CA GLU A 337 13.29 6.10 -29.25
C GLU A 337 12.49 6.45 -30.49
N PHE A 338 11.55 7.33 -30.36
CA PHE A 338 10.66 7.74 -31.44
C PHE A 338 10.71 9.24 -31.57
N ASN A 339 10.65 9.70 -32.85
CA ASN A 339 10.52 11.10 -33.18
C ASN A 339 9.29 11.26 -34.08
N ASN A 340 8.28 12.01 -33.60
CA ASN A 340 6.99 12.19 -34.29
C ASN A 340 6.37 10.85 -34.71
N GLY A 341 6.34 9.87 -33.81
CA GLY A 341 5.78 8.55 -34.04
C GLY A 341 6.64 7.61 -34.90
N THR A 342 7.79 8.09 -35.39
CA THR A 342 8.73 7.29 -36.21
C THR A 342 9.88 6.80 -35.32
N LEU A 343 10.22 5.50 -35.42
CA LEU A 343 11.36 4.93 -34.72
C LEU A 343 12.67 5.60 -35.20
N SER A 344 13.36 6.29 -34.29
CA SER A 344 14.60 7.03 -34.57
C SER A 344 15.84 6.32 -34.04
N PHE A 345 15.71 5.50 -33.02
CA PHE A 345 16.83 4.77 -32.42
C PHE A 345 16.34 3.47 -31.77
N HIS A 346 17.13 2.39 -31.90
CA HIS A 346 16.80 1.09 -31.34
C HIS A 346 18.05 0.29 -31.04
N TRP A 347 18.11 -0.27 -29.83
CA TRP A 347 19.06 -1.30 -29.47
C TRP A 347 18.41 -2.34 -28.56
N SER A 348 18.99 -3.57 -28.56
CA SER A 348 18.75 -4.60 -27.55
C SER A 348 20.06 -5.01 -26.89
N ALA A 349 20.00 -5.60 -25.69
CA ALA A 349 21.16 -6.07 -24.99
C ALA A 349 20.94 -7.42 -24.34
N VAL A 350 22.03 -8.16 -24.17
CA VAL A 350 22.17 -9.31 -23.29
C VAL A 350 23.37 -9.08 -22.36
N TYR A 351 23.39 -9.75 -21.21
CA TYR A 351 24.51 -9.67 -20.28
C TYR A 351 25.24 -11.01 -20.26
N ASP A 352 26.57 -10.97 -20.33
CA ASP A 352 27.38 -12.17 -20.20
C ASP A 352 27.50 -12.62 -18.73
N GLU A 353 28.14 -13.77 -18.51
CA GLU A 353 28.35 -14.36 -17.18
C GLU A 353 29.15 -13.47 -16.20
N ASN A 354 29.90 -12.51 -16.71
CA ASN A 354 30.66 -11.53 -15.93
C ASN A 354 29.88 -10.21 -15.70
N GLY A 355 28.64 -10.12 -16.21
CA GLY A 355 27.81 -8.94 -16.11
C GLY A 355 28.12 -7.84 -17.14
N ALA A 356 28.99 -8.11 -18.14
CA ALA A 356 29.22 -7.16 -19.23
C ALA A 356 28.03 -7.12 -20.17
N GLN A 357 27.62 -5.91 -20.55
CA GLN A 357 26.48 -5.69 -21.44
C GLN A 357 26.91 -5.77 -22.90
N ILE A 358 26.26 -6.66 -23.67
CA ILE A 358 26.44 -6.77 -25.11
C ILE A 358 25.23 -6.17 -25.79
N ARG A 359 25.40 -5.00 -26.42
CA ARG A 359 24.34 -4.27 -27.14
C ARG A 359 24.39 -4.54 -28.61
N THR A 360 23.22 -4.75 -29.21
CA THR A 360 23.02 -4.79 -30.66
C THR A 360 22.19 -3.57 -31.05
N TYR A 361 22.72 -2.73 -31.89
CA TYR A 361 22.01 -1.59 -32.47
C TYR A 361 21.39 -1.98 -33.80
N TYR A 362 20.27 -1.39 -34.12
CA TYR A 362 19.51 -1.72 -35.32
C TYR A 362 19.33 -0.50 -36.20
N ASP A 363 19.40 -0.72 -37.50
CA ASP A 363 18.95 0.24 -38.51
C ASP A 363 17.42 0.37 -38.39
N THR A 364 16.93 1.58 -38.19
CA THR A 364 15.52 1.83 -37.89
C THR A 364 14.58 1.68 -39.08
N VAL A 365 15.13 1.62 -40.30
CA VAL A 365 14.38 1.47 -41.56
C VAL A 365 14.26 -0.01 -41.92
N THR A 366 15.39 -0.73 -41.90
CA THR A 366 15.44 -2.14 -42.31
C THR A 366 15.22 -3.12 -41.21
N GLY A 367 15.38 -2.70 -39.95
CA GLY A 367 15.35 -3.57 -38.75
C GLY A 367 16.58 -4.48 -38.63
N SER A 368 17.56 -4.35 -39.55
CA SER A 368 18.77 -5.18 -39.50
C SER A 368 19.74 -4.67 -38.44
N ALA A 369 20.52 -5.58 -37.84
CA ALA A 369 21.61 -5.19 -36.95
C ALA A 369 22.62 -4.32 -37.67
N SER A 370 22.98 -3.18 -37.09
CA SER A 370 23.89 -2.19 -37.67
C SER A 370 25.23 -2.10 -36.94
N ASN A 371 25.24 -2.40 -35.64
CA ASN A 371 26.44 -2.42 -34.80
C ASN A 371 26.26 -3.34 -33.62
N ILE A 372 27.34 -3.97 -33.16
CA ILE A 372 27.39 -4.74 -31.90
C ILE A 372 28.49 -4.18 -31.03
N GLU A 373 28.24 -3.95 -29.76
CA GLU A 373 29.26 -3.52 -28.81
C GLU A 373 29.14 -4.26 -27.48
N LYS A 374 30.27 -4.57 -26.88
CA LYS A 374 30.38 -5.06 -25.50
C LYS A 374 30.82 -3.92 -24.61
N ARG A 375 30.09 -3.66 -23.53
CA ARG A 375 30.39 -2.64 -22.50
C ARG A 375 30.81 -3.32 -21.22
N GLU A 376 32.01 -3.03 -20.76
CA GLU A 376 32.59 -3.53 -19.52
C GLU A 376 32.88 -2.36 -18.58
N TYR A 377 32.21 -2.32 -17.43
CA TYR A 377 32.31 -1.23 -16.47
C TYR A 377 33.27 -1.58 -15.34
N ASP A 378 34.28 -0.73 -15.14
CA ASP A 378 35.15 -0.76 -13.97
C ASP A 378 34.76 0.39 -13.02
N TRP A 379 33.93 0.07 -12.06
CA TRP A 379 33.41 1.04 -11.08
C TRP A 379 34.52 1.54 -10.12
N THR A 380 35.57 0.74 -9.89
CA THR A 380 36.70 1.12 -9.02
C THR A 380 37.53 2.22 -9.65
N ASN A 381 37.86 2.06 -10.92
CA ASN A 381 38.64 3.03 -11.68
C ASN A 381 37.76 4.04 -12.42
N LYS A 382 36.44 3.92 -12.30
CA LYS A 382 35.45 4.76 -13.01
C LYS A 382 35.73 4.81 -14.52
N THR A 383 35.95 3.65 -15.13
CA THR A 383 36.15 3.54 -16.57
C THR A 383 35.14 2.58 -17.20
N CYS A 384 34.81 2.84 -18.47
CA CYS A 384 34.06 1.92 -19.32
C CYS A 384 34.89 1.55 -20.55
N THR A 385 35.05 0.26 -20.78
CA THR A 385 35.65 -0.26 -22.02
C THR A 385 34.53 -0.66 -22.96
N ILE A 386 34.49 -0.09 -24.14
CA ILE A 386 33.54 -0.43 -25.20
C ILE A 386 34.30 -1.14 -26.32
N THR A 387 33.97 -2.41 -26.55
CA THR A 387 34.51 -3.20 -27.69
C THR A 387 33.43 -3.29 -28.76
N GLN A 388 33.74 -2.82 -29.95
CA GLN A 388 32.84 -2.81 -31.13
C GLN A 388 33.17 -3.99 -32.05
N TYR A 389 32.12 -4.64 -32.56
CA TYR A 389 32.20 -5.82 -33.40
C TYR A 389 31.51 -5.58 -34.74
N ASP A 390 32.14 -6.06 -35.81
CA ASP A 390 31.52 -6.13 -37.12
C ASP A 390 30.34 -7.11 -37.11
N VAL A 391 29.20 -6.67 -37.59
CA VAL A 391 27.92 -7.42 -37.51
C VAL A 391 27.93 -8.67 -38.38
N GLN A 392 28.67 -8.69 -39.48
CA GLN A 392 28.68 -9.81 -40.44
C GLN A 392 29.67 -10.89 -40.01
N THR A 393 30.83 -10.47 -39.52
CA THR A 393 31.95 -11.38 -39.19
C THR A 393 32.05 -11.72 -37.72
N GLY A 394 31.42 -10.92 -36.85
CA GLY A 394 31.54 -11.01 -35.40
C GLY A 394 32.94 -10.67 -34.86
N LYS A 395 33.81 -10.12 -35.68
CA LYS A 395 35.17 -9.75 -35.28
C LYS A 395 35.20 -8.35 -34.70
N LYS A 396 36.01 -8.17 -33.61
CA LYS A 396 36.21 -6.82 -33.06
C LYS A 396 37.03 -5.96 -34.05
N TYR A 397 36.64 -4.72 -34.19
CA TYR A 397 37.34 -3.74 -35.02
C TYR A 397 37.77 -2.48 -34.26
N CYS A 398 37.16 -2.20 -33.08
CA CYS A 398 37.54 -1.07 -32.27
C CYS A 398 37.39 -1.41 -30.79
N VAL A 399 38.29 -0.89 -29.95
CA VAL A 399 38.16 -0.87 -28.48
C VAL A 399 38.41 0.56 -28.04
N ALA A 400 37.43 1.14 -27.35
CA ALA A 400 37.48 2.47 -26.78
C ALA A 400 37.36 2.43 -25.26
N VAL A 401 38.18 3.21 -24.54
CA VAL A 401 38.15 3.35 -23.09
C VAL A 401 37.71 4.76 -22.71
N TYR A 402 36.73 4.86 -21.88
CA TYR A 402 36.16 6.11 -21.39
C TYR A 402 36.35 6.30 -19.88
N ASP A 403 36.61 7.53 -19.47
CA ASP A 403 36.47 7.98 -18.09
C ASP A 403 34.99 8.32 -17.80
N MET A 404 34.45 7.69 -16.77
CA MET A 404 33.08 7.90 -16.32
C MET A 404 33.02 8.71 -15.00
N SER A 405 34.08 9.39 -14.61
CA SER A 405 34.10 10.19 -13.38
C SER A 405 33.03 11.30 -13.38
N ASP A 406 32.68 11.81 -14.54
CA ASP A 406 31.49 12.65 -14.78
C ASP A 406 30.40 11.81 -15.46
N GLN A 407 29.32 11.53 -14.74
CA GLN A 407 28.20 10.70 -15.25
C GLN A 407 27.50 11.31 -16.47
N ASN A 408 27.55 12.62 -16.63
CA ASN A 408 26.88 13.34 -17.72
C ASN A 408 27.79 13.56 -18.92
N ASN A 409 29.12 13.36 -18.79
CA ASN A 409 30.07 13.68 -19.84
C ASN A 409 31.27 12.72 -19.79
N TRP A 410 31.09 11.54 -20.36
CA TRP A 410 32.17 10.57 -20.48
C TRP A 410 33.28 11.09 -21.40
N LYS A 411 34.50 11.01 -20.91
CA LYS A 411 35.67 11.46 -21.67
C LYS A 411 36.36 10.25 -22.28
N LEU A 412 36.56 10.27 -23.63
CA LEU A 412 37.37 9.29 -24.31
C LEU A 412 38.83 9.39 -23.85
N LEU A 413 39.40 8.29 -23.39
CA LEU A 413 40.78 8.20 -22.95
C LEU A 413 41.67 7.56 -24.02
N LYS A 414 41.16 6.51 -24.69
CA LYS A 414 41.95 5.73 -25.65
C LYS A 414 41.07 5.05 -26.67
N GLU A 415 41.54 4.96 -27.89
CA GLU A 415 40.97 4.15 -29.00
C GLU A 415 42.01 3.24 -29.58
N THR A 416 41.67 1.97 -29.85
CA THR A 416 42.52 0.99 -30.51
C THR A 416 41.74 0.31 -31.63
N TYR A 417 42.21 0.36 -32.87
CA TYR A 417 41.59 -0.23 -34.04
C TYR A 417 42.29 -1.51 -34.46
N TYR A 418 41.55 -2.48 -35.00
CA TYR A 418 42.00 -3.81 -35.37
C TYR A 418 41.69 -4.15 -36.84
N ASP A 419 42.52 -4.93 -37.48
CA ASP A 419 42.24 -5.55 -38.79
C ASP A 419 41.41 -6.84 -38.64
N GLU A 420 41.06 -7.46 -39.75
CA GLU A 420 40.27 -8.69 -39.78
C GLU A 420 41.00 -9.91 -39.13
N ASN A 421 42.32 -9.81 -38.95
CA ASN A 421 43.14 -10.85 -38.31
C ASN A 421 43.32 -10.58 -36.81
N GLY A 422 42.81 -9.46 -36.29
CA GLY A 422 42.92 -9.05 -34.90
C GLY A 422 44.21 -8.33 -34.54
N ASN A 423 45.01 -7.88 -35.56
CA ASN A 423 46.19 -7.07 -35.32
C ASN A 423 45.81 -5.60 -35.15
N ILE A 424 46.54 -4.90 -34.29
CA ILE A 424 46.32 -3.45 -34.08
C ILE A 424 46.78 -2.71 -35.35
N THR A 425 45.88 -1.91 -35.91
CA THR A 425 46.17 -1.04 -37.07
C THR A 425 46.40 0.41 -36.67
N SER A 426 45.80 0.86 -35.58
CA SER A 426 45.94 2.21 -35.05
C SER A 426 45.66 2.24 -33.56
N GLU A 427 46.35 3.10 -32.82
CA GLU A 427 46.11 3.39 -31.41
C GLU A 427 46.25 4.89 -31.18
N LYS A 428 45.34 5.48 -30.40
CA LYS A 428 45.31 6.89 -30.09
C LYS A 428 44.89 7.12 -28.63
N GLU A 429 45.63 7.93 -27.90
CA GLU A 429 45.31 8.39 -26.55
C GLU A 429 44.88 9.85 -26.60
N TYR A 430 43.94 10.27 -25.70
CA TYR A 430 43.29 11.58 -25.71
C TYR A 430 43.51 12.36 -24.40
#